data_eef3e690757ab74388a09df9fef2a8ab
#
_entry.id   eef3e690757ab74388a09df9fef2a8ab
#
_cell.length_a   1.000
_cell.length_b   1.000
_cell.length_c   1.000
_cell.angle_alpha   90.00
_cell.angle_beta   90.00
_cell.angle_gamma   90.00
#
_symmetry.space_group_name_H-M   'P 1'
#
loop_
_entity.id
_entity.type
_entity.pdbx_description
1 polymer ?
#
loop_
_entity_poly.entity_id
_entity_poly.type
_entity_poly.pdbx_seq_one_letter_code
_entity_poly.pdbx_strand_id
1 'polypeptide(L)'
;MQKRVAAIHDISCFGKCSLTVALPIISAAGIECAGIPTAVLSTHTGGFSGYTFRDLTDDIMPVASHWKKEGLTFDAVYTGYLGSVEQIDLVCEAIDTFGTDDTLLIVDPVMADHGKLYGGFPESFPKEMVRLCAKADIITPNITEAAFMTDMPYMEAPHSEEYIKGLLDGLRKITNGKIVLSGVCYNAGEIGAACLEGEKLEYIFTPRVDAAYHGTGDVFTSTLTCGVLMGKTLPESALIAAKFTAGCIKLTKEQYPEMKYGVNFEAEIPNLLKLLEII
;
A
#
# COMPACT_ATOMS: atom_id res chain seq x y z
N MET A 1 20.11 -13.86 -7.38
CA MET A 1 20.50 -12.46 -7.04
C MET A 1 19.51 -11.98 -5.99
N GLN A 2 19.92 -11.15 -5.02
CA GLN A 2 18.99 -10.59 -4.02
C GLN A 2 17.97 -9.69 -4.74
N LYS A 3 16.70 -9.83 -4.38
CA LYS A 3 15.63 -8.96 -4.89
C LYS A 3 15.75 -7.55 -4.33
N ARG A 4 15.35 -6.55 -5.12
CA ARG A 4 15.45 -5.14 -4.75
C ARG A 4 14.15 -4.39 -5.07
N VAL A 5 13.69 -3.58 -4.13
CA VAL A 5 12.50 -2.71 -4.26
C VAL A 5 12.92 -1.25 -4.15
N ALA A 6 12.39 -0.41 -5.02
CA ALA A 6 12.37 1.03 -4.84
C ALA A 6 11.03 1.43 -4.22
N ALA A 7 11.04 1.91 -2.98
CA ALA A 7 9.85 2.35 -2.26
C ALA A 7 9.75 3.88 -2.33
N ILE A 8 8.64 4.40 -2.88
CA ILE A 8 8.41 5.84 -3.08
C ILE A 8 7.26 6.27 -2.18
N HIS A 9 7.58 6.81 -1.01
CA HIS A 9 6.64 7.19 0.04
C HIS A 9 7.18 8.37 0.86
N ASP A 10 6.34 8.98 1.70
CA ASP A 10 6.82 9.89 2.74
C ASP A 10 7.60 9.18 3.86
N ILE A 11 8.33 9.97 4.64
CA ILE A 11 8.92 9.55 5.92
C ILE A 11 8.19 10.25 7.06
N SER A 12 7.40 9.52 7.82
CA SER A 12 6.91 9.96 9.11
C SER A 12 7.94 9.61 10.18
N CYS A 13 8.64 10.63 10.74
CA CYS A 13 9.72 10.42 11.72
C CYS A 13 9.23 9.67 12.97
N PHE A 14 8.00 9.95 13.40
CA PHE A 14 7.30 9.21 14.43
C PHE A 14 5.92 8.78 13.95
N GLY A 15 5.65 7.49 14.04
CA GLY A 15 4.46 6.85 13.53
C GLY A 15 4.84 5.63 12.70
N LYS A 16 3.89 4.71 12.55
CA LYS A 16 4.11 3.43 11.86
C LYS A 16 3.30 3.43 10.57
N CYS A 17 3.81 4.12 9.57
CA CYS A 17 3.24 4.23 8.22
C CYS A 17 4.35 4.52 7.20
N SER A 18 4.02 4.40 5.94
CA SER A 18 4.87 4.79 4.80
C SER A 18 6.25 4.14 4.84
N LEU A 19 7.36 4.86 4.58
CA LEU A 19 8.72 4.28 4.54
C LEU A 19 9.15 3.66 5.87
N THR A 20 8.68 4.15 7.01
CA THR A 20 9.01 3.57 8.32
C THR A 20 8.36 2.20 8.57
N VAL A 21 7.43 1.80 7.72
CA VAL A 21 6.83 0.45 7.66
C VAL A 21 7.39 -0.34 6.48
N ALA A 22 7.43 0.23 5.29
CA ALA A 22 7.87 -0.47 4.09
C ALA A 22 9.31 -0.96 4.19
N LEU A 23 10.25 -0.09 4.61
CA LEU A 23 11.67 -0.44 4.75
C LEU A 23 11.90 -1.64 5.68
N PRO A 24 11.43 -1.64 6.95
CA PRO A 24 11.70 -2.76 7.85
C PRO A 24 11.01 -4.06 7.44
N ILE A 25 9.76 -4.02 6.94
CA ILE A 25 9.02 -5.22 6.54
C ILE A 25 9.69 -5.89 5.33
N ILE A 26 10.01 -5.11 4.29
CA ILE A 26 10.63 -5.62 3.06
C ILE A 26 12.04 -6.13 3.36
N SER A 27 12.83 -5.39 4.17
CA SER A 27 14.16 -5.82 4.56
C SER A 27 14.16 -7.09 5.43
N ALA A 28 13.19 -7.24 6.33
CA ALA A 28 13.05 -8.46 7.15
C ALA A 28 12.79 -9.69 6.27
N ALA A 29 12.10 -9.55 5.14
CA ALA A 29 11.90 -10.62 4.16
C ALA A 29 13.16 -10.95 3.32
N GLY A 30 14.31 -10.33 3.59
CA GLY A 30 15.56 -10.55 2.86
C GLY A 30 15.64 -9.82 1.51
N ILE A 31 14.73 -8.87 1.26
CA ILE A 31 14.67 -8.06 0.05
C ILE A 31 15.33 -6.70 0.34
N GLU A 32 16.22 -6.25 -0.53
CA GLU A 32 16.82 -4.92 -0.43
C GLU A 32 15.75 -3.86 -0.74
N CYS A 33 15.55 -2.90 0.18
CA CYS A 33 14.59 -1.83 -0.01
C CYS A 33 15.30 -0.48 -0.02
N ALA A 34 15.24 0.24 -1.14
CA ALA A 34 15.75 1.59 -1.31
C ALA A 34 14.58 2.59 -1.32
N GLY A 35 14.73 3.74 -0.67
CA GLY A 35 13.66 4.72 -0.55
C GLY A 35 13.87 5.97 -1.39
N ILE A 36 12.82 6.45 -2.07
CA ILE A 36 12.69 7.83 -2.54
C ILE A 36 11.67 8.52 -1.64
N PRO A 37 12.11 9.37 -0.69
CA PRO A 37 11.17 10.07 0.18
C PRO A 37 10.46 11.19 -0.58
N THR A 38 9.12 11.21 -0.49
CA THR A 38 8.28 12.28 -1.09
C THR A 38 8.06 13.47 -0.16
N ALA A 39 8.15 13.23 1.14
CA ALA A 39 8.10 14.23 2.19
C ALA A 39 8.74 13.71 3.48
N VAL A 40 9.11 14.62 4.39
CA VAL A 40 9.48 14.28 5.77
C VAL A 40 8.53 14.99 6.71
N LEU A 41 7.87 14.21 7.57
CA LEU A 41 6.96 14.69 8.60
C LEU A 41 7.51 14.36 9.99
N SER A 42 7.32 15.25 10.95
CA SER A 42 7.70 14.96 12.36
C SER A 42 6.89 13.82 12.96
N THR A 43 5.61 13.72 12.57
CA THR A 43 4.72 12.58 12.84
C THR A 43 3.83 12.37 11.64
N HIS A 44 3.21 11.19 11.49
CA HIS A 44 2.15 11.06 10.50
C HIS A 44 0.95 11.97 10.82
N THR A 45 0.06 12.14 9.85
CA THR A 45 -1.06 13.10 9.96
C THR A 45 -2.25 12.58 10.77
N GLY A 46 -2.41 11.26 10.87
CA GLY A 46 -3.53 10.64 11.58
C GLY A 46 -3.35 10.66 13.10
N GLY A 47 -4.26 11.30 13.83
CA GLY A 47 -4.23 11.36 15.31
C GLY A 47 -3.23 12.35 15.92
N PHE A 48 -2.45 13.05 15.10
CA PHE A 48 -1.53 14.11 15.51
C PHE A 48 -1.92 15.45 14.90
N SER A 49 -1.56 16.54 15.58
CA SER A 49 -1.75 17.91 15.10
C SER A 49 -0.48 18.74 15.32
N GLY A 50 -0.28 19.76 14.49
CA GLY A 50 0.90 20.65 14.61
C GLY A 50 2.22 20.01 14.21
N TYR A 51 2.16 18.92 13.42
CA TYR A 51 3.35 18.29 12.85
C TYR A 51 4.06 19.21 11.86
N THR A 52 5.39 19.03 11.75
CA THR A 52 6.16 19.69 10.69
C THR A 52 6.06 18.87 9.42
N PHE A 53 6.06 19.58 8.29
CA PHE A 53 6.01 18.96 6.94
C PHE A 53 7.10 19.58 6.08
N ARG A 54 8.00 18.75 5.57
CA ARG A 54 8.99 19.13 4.57
C ARG A 54 8.67 18.40 3.29
N ASP A 55 8.22 19.13 2.29
CA ASP A 55 8.02 18.62 0.94
C ASP A 55 9.36 18.29 0.28
N LEU A 56 9.45 17.15 -0.42
CA LEU A 56 10.62 16.69 -1.16
C LEU A 56 10.31 16.45 -2.64
N THR A 57 9.32 17.14 -3.18
CA THR A 57 8.94 17.06 -4.60
C THR A 57 10.13 17.28 -5.51
N ASP A 58 10.95 18.30 -5.22
CA ASP A 58 12.15 18.65 -5.99
C ASP A 58 13.26 17.59 -5.95
N ASP A 59 13.23 16.67 -4.98
CA ASP A 59 14.26 15.62 -4.79
C ASP A 59 13.95 14.34 -5.58
N ILE A 60 12.70 14.10 -5.99
CA ILE A 60 12.27 12.86 -6.65
C ILE A 60 13.08 12.59 -7.92
N MET A 61 13.09 13.52 -8.86
CA MET A 61 13.77 13.34 -10.13
C MET A 61 15.29 13.36 -10.04
N PRO A 62 15.92 14.19 -9.18
CA PRO A 62 17.36 14.07 -8.91
C PRO A 62 17.79 12.68 -8.45
N VAL A 63 17.03 12.06 -7.52
CA VAL A 63 17.31 10.69 -7.06
C VAL A 63 17.13 9.68 -8.19
N ALA A 64 16.01 9.72 -8.90
CA ALA A 64 15.72 8.82 -10.03
C ALA A 64 16.79 8.90 -11.13
N SER A 65 17.18 10.12 -11.52
CA SER A 65 18.21 10.37 -12.52
C SER A 65 19.59 9.88 -12.08
N HIS A 66 19.92 10.04 -10.79
CA HIS A 66 21.17 9.53 -10.25
C HIS A 66 21.19 7.99 -10.25
N TRP A 67 20.10 7.33 -9.81
CA TRP A 67 19.99 5.89 -9.86
C TRP A 67 20.14 5.33 -11.29
N LYS A 68 19.51 5.98 -12.26
CA LYS A 68 19.68 5.64 -13.68
C LYS A 68 21.14 5.75 -14.12
N LYS A 69 21.82 6.86 -13.77
CA LYS A 69 23.22 7.10 -14.10
C LYS A 69 24.15 6.04 -13.49
N GLU A 70 23.88 5.62 -12.25
CA GLU A 70 24.65 4.58 -11.56
C GLU A 70 24.30 3.14 -12.03
N GLY A 71 23.32 3.00 -12.94
CA GLY A 71 22.90 1.70 -13.47
C GLY A 71 22.20 0.82 -12.44
N LEU A 72 21.56 1.43 -11.43
CA LEU A 72 20.81 0.69 -10.42
C LEU A 72 19.52 0.15 -11.04
N THR A 73 19.22 -1.12 -10.76
CA THR A 73 18.01 -1.82 -11.23
C THR A 73 17.21 -2.35 -10.06
N PHE A 74 15.90 -2.45 -10.25
CA PHE A 74 14.94 -2.86 -9.24
C PHE A 74 14.02 -3.94 -9.80
N ASP A 75 13.70 -4.94 -8.97
CA ASP A 75 12.69 -5.97 -9.31
C ASP A 75 11.27 -5.42 -9.17
N ALA A 76 11.07 -4.44 -8.29
CA ALA A 76 9.80 -3.73 -8.17
C ALA A 76 9.98 -2.27 -7.75
N VAL A 77 9.00 -1.45 -8.13
CA VAL A 77 8.72 -0.14 -7.54
C VAL A 77 7.44 -0.27 -6.74
N TYR A 78 7.47 0.20 -5.49
CA TYR A 78 6.29 0.26 -4.63
C TYR A 78 6.02 1.71 -4.23
N THR A 79 4.86 2.24 -4.62
CA THR A 79 4.44 3.60 -4.27
C THR A 79 3.34 3.58 -3.21
N GLY A 80 3.40 4.52 -2.27
CA GLY A 80 2.37 4.75 -1.27
C GLY A 80 1.91 6.21 -1.29
N TYR A 81 1.92 6.87 -0.13
CA TYR A 81 1.45 8.24 -0.01
C TYR A 81 2.25 9.23 -0.86
N LEU A 82 1.53 9.96 -1.72
CA LEU A 82 2.02 11.07 -2.54
C LEU A 82 1.26 12.34 -2.15
N GLY A 83 1.97 13.39 -1.79
CA GLY A 83 1.39 14.60 -1.19
C GLY A 83 0.68 15.55 -2.16
N SER A 84 0.87 15.40 -3.48
CA SER A 84 0.33 16.32 -4.49
C SER A 84 0.15 15.64 -5.86
N VAL A 85 -0.62 16.29 -6.73
CA VAL A 85 -0.77 15.88 -8.15
C VAL A 85 0.58 15.95 -8.88
N GLU A 86 1.39 16.96 -8.59
CA GLU A 86 2.74 17.10 -9.15
C GLU A 86 3.62 15.90 -8.79
N GLN A 87 3.55 15.40 -7.56
CA GLN A 87 4.27 14.18 -7.18
C GLN A 87 3.83 12.96 -7.96
N ILE A 88 2.54 12.84 -8.32
CA ILE A 88 2.05 11.75 -9.20
C ILE A 88 2.75 11.80 -10.54
N ASP A 89 2.86 12.99 -11.15
CA ASP A 89 3.54 13.19 -12.44
C ASP A 89 5.02 12.83 -12.37
N LEU A 90 5.72 13.36 -11.36
CA LEU A 90 7.15 13.10 -11.17
C LEU A 90 7.45 11.63 -10.83
N VAL A 91 6.56 10.95 -10.08
CA VAL A 91 6.70 9.52 -9.80
C VAL A 91 6.51 8.71 -11.08
N CYS A 92 5.55 9.04 -11.93
CA CYS A 92 5.42 8.42 -13.26
C CYS A 92 6.71 8.59 -14.09
N GLU A 93 7.27 9.82 -14.13
CA GLU A 93 8.52 10.11 -14.84
C GLU A 93 9.72 9.38 -14.23
N ALA A 94 9.80 9.31 -12.90
CA ALA A 94 10.85 8.58 -12.19
C ALA A 94 10.84 7.09 -12.52
N ILE A 95 9.65 6.46 -12.53
CA ILE A 95 9.47 5.06 -12.90
C ILE A 95 9.93 4.84 -14.36
N ASP A 96 9.52 5.71 -15.29
CA ASP A 96 9.93 5.64 -16.70
C ASP A 96 11.46 5.89 -16.85
N THR A 97 12.09 6.60 -15.90
CA THR A 97 13.53 6.91 -15.93
C THR A 97 14.39 5.72 -15.52
N PHE A 98 14.17 5.11 -14.36
CA PHE A 98 15.03 4.03 -13.83
C PHE A 98 14.43 2.62 -13.90
N GLY A 99 13.12 2.51 -14.14
CA GLY A 99 12.46 1.23 -14.34
C GLY A 99 12.91 0.53 -15.64
N THR A 100 12.66 -0.75 -15.73
CA THR A 100 12.87 -1.60 -16.91
C THR A 100 11.61 -2.39 -17.20
N ASP A 101 11.53 -3.05 -18.35
CA ASP A 101 10.37 -3.90 -18.72
C ASP A 101 10.12 -5.04 -17.72
N ASP A 102 11.14 -5.44 -16.96
CA ASP A 102 11.07 -6.50 -15.95
C ASP A 102 10.73 -5.95 -14.53
N THR A 103 10.66 -4.63 -14.35
CA THR A 103 10.38 -3.99 -13.06
C THR A 103 8.88 -3.96 -12.79
N LEU A 104 8.40 -4.68 -11.76
CA LEU A 104 7.00 -4.65 -11.36
C LEU A 104 6.63 -3.31 -10.72
N LEU A 105 5.54 -2.70 -11.16
CA LEU A 105 4.98 -1.51 -10.51
C LEU A 105 3.81 -1.89 -9.61
N ILE A 106 3.99 -1.70 -8.31
CA ILE A 106 2.97 -1.92 -7.28
C ILE A 106 2.52 -0.57 -6.74
N VAL A 107 1.26 -0.23 -6.93
CA VAL A 107 0.70 1.07 -6.51
C VAL A 107 -0.32 0.86 -5.40
N ASP A 108 0.00 1.39 -4.22
CA ASP A 108 -0.98 1.62 -3.17
C ASP A 108 -1.51 3.05 -3.32
N PRO A 109 -2.75 3.25 -3.75
CA PRO A 109 -3.28 4.58 -4.08
C PRO A 109 -3.71 5.35 -2.82
N VAL A 110 -2.80 5.49 -1.86
CA VAL A 110 -3.03 6.05 -0.53
C VAL A 110 -3.57 7.47 -0.60
N MET A 111 -4.89 7.64 -0.44
CA MET A 111 -5.52 8.97 -0.49
C MET A 111 -6.76 9.12 0.39
N ALA A 112 -7.35 8.01 0.83
CA ALA A 112 -8.66 8.07 1.46
C ALA A 112 -8.92 6.87 2.39
N ASP A 113 -9.77 7.07 3.39
CA ASP A 113 -10.29 5.99 4.23
C ASP A 113 -11.64 6.39 4.83
N HIS A 114 -12.49 5.40 5.20
CA HIS A 114 -13.82 5.61 5.79
C HIS A 114 -14.69 6.61 5.02
N GLY A 115 -14.69 6.55 3.68
CA GLY A 115 -15.48 7.41 2.81
C GLY A 115 -15.00 8.86 2.71
N LYS A 116 -13.77 9.17 3.14
CA LYS A 116 -13.23 10.53 3.15
C LYS A 116 -11.80 10.56 2.60
N LEU A 117 -11.51 11.58 1.79
CA LEU A 117 -10.14 11.93 1.42
C LEU A 117 -9.34 12.35 2.67
N TYR A 118 -8.06 12.03 2.67
CA TYR A 118 -7.16 12.57 3.69
C TYR A 118 -7.03 14.08 3.58
N GLY A 119 -6.73 14.73 4.70
CA GLY A 119 -6.62 16.18 4.73
C GLY A 119 -5.55 16.71 3.78
N GLY A 120 -5.89 17.78 3.06
CA GLY A 120 -4.98 18.45 2.12
C GLY A 120 -5.15 18.04 0.66
N PHE A 121 -5.80 16.93 0.35
CA PHE A 121 -6.07 16.53 -1.05
C PHE A 121 -7.26 17.29 -1.64
N PRO A 122 -7.14 17.78 -2.90
CA PRO A 122 -8.28 18.31 -3.64
C PRO A 122 -9.23 17.18 -4.05
N GLU A 123 -10.50 17.51 -4.29
CA GLU A 123 -11.51 16.54 -4.76
C GLU A 123 -11.15 15.86 -6.09
N SER A 124 -10.29 16.49 -6.89
CA SER A 124 -9.78 15.93 -8.15
C SER A 124 -8.70 14.87 -7.97
N PHE A 125 -8.10 14.75 -6.78
CA PHE A 125 -6.93 13.88 -6.53
C PHE A 125 -7.16 12.41 -6.94
N PRO A 126 -8.33 11.77 -6.68
CA PRO A 126 -8.57 10.40 -7.12
C PRO A 126 -8.48 10.22 -8.64
N LYS A 127 -8.90 11.22 -9.42
CA LYS A 127 -8.82 11.16 -10.89
C LYS A 127 -7.38 11.24 -11.40
N GLU A 128 -6.52 11.96 -10.70
CA GLU A 128 -5.10 12.02 -11.03
C GLU A 128 -4.39 10.72 -10.62
N MET A 129 -4.73 10.15 -9.46
CA MET A 129 -4.20 8.86 -9.00
C MET A 129 -4.52 7.72 -9.97
N VAL A 130 -5.67 7.77 -10.66
CA VAL A 130 -6.02 6.83 -11.74
C VAL A 130 -4.92 6.74 -12.81
N ARG A 131 -4.20 7.83 -13.10
CA ARG A 131 -3.11 7.85 -14.11
C ARG A 131 -1.92 6.98 -13.69
N LEU A 132 -1.55 7.02 -12.41
CA LEU A 132 -0.51 6.15 -11.87
C LEU A 132 -0.98 4.70 -11.80
N CYS A 133 -2.20 4.47 -11.33
CA CYS A 133 -2.81 3.13 -11.28
C CYS A 133 -2.94 2.47 -12.67
N ALA A 134 -3.14 3.26 -13.73
CA ALA A 134 -3.23 2.76 -15.09
C ALA A 134 -1.91 2.15 -15.62
N LYS A 135 -0.77 2.57 -15.05
CA LYS A 135 0.55 2.02 -15.38
C LYS A 135 0.92 0.79 -14.55
N ALA A 136 0.19 0.53 -13.47
CA ALA A 136 0.56 -0.46 -12.46
C ALA A 136 0.35 -1.90 -12.92
N ASP A 137 1.28 -2.79 -12.55
CA ASP A 137 1.11 -4.24 -12.64
C ASP A 137 0.21 -4.78 -11.52
N ILE A 138 0.24 -4.12 -10.36
CA ILE A 138 -0.61 -4.45 -9.21
C ILE A 138 -1.08 -3.15 -8.55
N ILE A 139 -2.39 -3.03 -8.30
CA ILE A 139 -2.94 -1.97 -7.46
C ILE A 139 -3.57 -2.54 -6.19
N THR A 140 -3.47 -1.82 -5.07
CA THR A 140 -3.95 -2.30 -3.75
C THR A 140 -4.94 -1.33 -3.08
N PRO A 141 -5.95 -0.81 -3.80
CA PRO A 141 -6.88 0.12 -3.20
C PRO A 141 -7.67 -0.50 -2.04
N ASN A 142 -8.03 0.33 -1.05
CA ASN A 142 -9.09 0.01 -0.11
C ASN A 142 -10.48 0.33 -0.73
N ILE A 143 -11.56 -0.01 -0.02
CA ILE A 143 -12.95 0.23 -0.49
C ILE A 143 -13.21 1.70 -0.77
N THR A 144 -12.70 2.63 0.03
CA THR A 144 -12.89 4.07 -0.15
C THR A 144 -12.17 4.58 -1.39
N GLU A 145 -10.94 4.20 -1.56
CA GLU A 145 -10.11 4.57 -2.71
C GLU A 145 -10.70 4.02 -4.00
N ALA A 146 -11.12 2.75 -3.99
CA ALA A 146 -11.80 2.13 -5.12
C ALA A 146 -13.09 2.87 -5.48
N ALA A 147 -13.90 3.25 -4.50
CA ALA A 147 -15.14 4.01 -4.72
C ALA A 147 -14.85 5.37 -5.38
N PHE A 148 -13.84 6.10 -4.89
CA PHE A 148 -13.48 7.40 -5.43
C PHE A 148 -12.87 7.32 -6.83
N MET A 149 -12.00 6.34 -7.09
CA MET A 149 -11.40 6.14 -8.42
C MET A 149 -12.41 5.69 -9.48
N THR A 150 -13.48 5.01 -9.06
CA THR A 150 -14.52 4.49 -9.98
C THR A 150 -15.76 5.35 -10.05
N ASP A 151 -15.79 6.51 -9.38
CA ASP A 151 -16.97 7.39 -9.23
C ASP A 151 -18.22 6.64 -8.67
N MET A 152 -18.00 5.59 -7.87
CA MET A 152 -19.05 4.88 -7.16
C MET A 152 -19.26 5.46 -5.75
N PRO A 153 -20.47 5.43 -5.20
CA PRO A 153 -20.71 5.85 -3.83
C PRO A 153 -19.99 4.90 -2.86
N TYR A 154 -19.33 5.47 -1.85
CA TYR A 154 -18.78 4.67 -0.75
C TYR A 154 -19.91 4.03 0.06
N MET A 155 -19.75 2.76 0.40
CA MET A 155 -20.65 2.03 1.28
C MET A 155 -19.86 1.46 2.47
N GLU A 156 -20.42 1.61 3.67
CA GLU A 156 -19.86 0.97 4.87
C GLU A 156 -20.13 -0.54 4.87
N ALA A 157 -19.27 -1.26 5.57
CA ALA A 157 -19.46 -2.70 5.78
C ALA A 157 -20.71 -2.99 6.65
N PRO A 158 -21.40 -4.10 6.45
CA PRO A 158 -21.09 -5.18 5.51
C PRO A 158 -21.42 -4.84 4.06
N HIS A 159 -20.55 -5.25 3.14
CA HIS A 159 -20.74 -5.01 1.71
C HIS A 159 -21.61 -6.09 1.05
N SER A 160 -22.29 -5.77 -0.04
CA SER A 160 -22.90 -6.77 -0.91
C SER A 160 -21.89 -7.27 -1.94
N GLU A 161 -22.09 -8.49 -2.44
CA GLU A 161 -21.27 -9.04 -3.54
C GLU A 161 -21.37 -8.18 -4.81
N GLU A 162 -22.56 -7.65 -5.08
CA GLU A 162 -22.83 -6.77 -6.22
C GLU A 162 -22.01 -5.47 -6.14
N TYR A 163 -21.91 -4.87 -4.94
CA TYR A 163 -21.10 -3.68 -4.71
C TYR A 163 -19.62 -3.95 -4.95
N ILE A 164 -19.07 -5.02 -4.40
CA ILE A 164 -17.68 -5.39 -4.59
C ILE A 164 -17.37 -5.69 -6.06
N LYS A 165 -18.25 -6.42 -6.76
CA LYS A 165 -18.11 -6.64 -8.21
C LYS A 165 -18.14 -5.33 -8.99
N GLY A 166 -19.04 -4.41 -8.65
CA GLY A 166 -19.12 -3.09 -9.29
C GLY A 166 -17.81 -2.30 -9.15
N LEU A 167 -17.21 -2.28 -7.95
CA LEU A 167 -15.89 -1.67 -7.73
C LEU A 167 -14.80 -2.33 -8.58
N LEU A 168 -14.74 -3.66 -8.61
CA LEU A 168 -13.75 -4.40 -9.40
C LEU A 168 -13.93 -4.15 -10.91
N ASP A 169 -15.16 -4.12 -11.40
CA ASP A 169 -15.46 -3.80 -12.80
C ASP A 169 -15.08 -2.36 -13.17
N GLY A 170 -15.21 -1.43 -12.22
CA GLY A 170 -14.72 -0.07 -12.36
C GLY A 170 -13.20 -0.01 -12.43
N LEU A 171 -12.51 -0.69 -11.51
CA LEU A 171 -11.05 -0.74 -11.44
C LEU A 171 -10.42 -1.41 -12.67
N ARG A 172 -11.08 -2.43 -13.26
CA ARG A 172 -10.66 -3.04 -14.54
C ARG A 172 -10.63 -2.07 -15.71
N LYS A 173 -11.39 -0.99 -15.67
CA LYS A 173 -11.36 0.06 -16.70
C LYS A 173 -10.19 1.02 -16.52
N ILE A 174 -9.59 1.03 -15.33
CA ILE A 174 -8.46 1.87 -14.97
C ILE A 174 -7.14 1.18 -15.30
N THR A 175 -7.00 -0.10 -14.95
CA THR A 175 -5.75 -0.84 -15.15
C THR A 175 -5.97 -2.19 -15.81
N ASN A 176 -4.99 -2.62 -16.63
CA ASN A 176 -4.88 -3.99 -17.13
C ASN A 176 -4.09 -4.88 -16.14
N GLY A 177 -3.54 -4.30 -15.08
CA GLY A 177 -2.81 -5.01 -14.03
C GLY A 177 -3.72 -5.82 -13.11
N LYS A 178 -3.09 -6.44 -12.13
CA LYS A 178 -3.78 -7.19 -11.09
C LYS A 178 -4.35 -6.24 -10.03
N ILE A 179 -5.46 -6.63 -9.42
CA ILE A 179 -6.15 -5.81 -8.42
C ILE A 179 -6.25 -6.60 -7.11
N VAL A 180 -5.87 -5.98 -6.01
CA VAL A 180 -6.11 -6.47 -4.66
C VAL A 180 -6.95 -5.43 -3.91
N LEU A 181 -8.27 -5.55 -4.02
CA LEU A 181 -9.20 -4.68 -3.31
C LEU A 181 -9.27 -5.08 -1.84
N SER A 182 -8.68 -4.29 -0.96
CA SER A 182 -8.59 -4.55 0.47
C SER A 182 -9.80 -4.00 1.24
N GLY A 183 -10.04 -4.54 2.45
CA GLY A 183 -11.15 -4.09 3.31
C GLY A 183 -12.50 -4.70 2.94
N VAL A 184 -12.55 -5.74 2.10
CA VAL A 184 -13.79 -6.46 1.78
C VAL A 184 -14.33 -7.15 3.03
N CYS A 185 -15.62 -6.91 3.33
CA CYS A 185 -16.27 -7.42 4.55
C CYS A 185 -17.74 -7.71 4.23
N TYR A 186 -18.09 -8.99 4.14
CA TYR A 186 -19.47 -9.44 3.88
C TYR A 186 -20.27 -9.69 5.17
N ASN A 187 -19.58 -9.86 6.28
CA ASN A 187 -20.20 -10.05 7.60
C ASN A 187 -19.29 -9.48 8.70
N ALA A 188 -19.83 -9.26 9.89
CA ALA A 188 -19.11 -8.62 10.99
C ALA A 188 -17.90 -9.41 11.53
N GLY A 189 -17.81 -10.71 11.24
CA GLY A 189 -16.79 -11.60 11.81
C GLY A 189 -15.50 -11.69 11.00
N GLU A 190 -15.51 -11.25 9.74
CA GLU A 190 -14.41 -11.44 8.80
C GLU A 190 -14.11 -10.17 7.98
N ILE A 191 -12.86 -9.99 7.65
CA ILE A 191 -12.39 -8.94 6.75
C ILE A 191 -11.30 -9.53 5.85
N GLY A 192 -11.21 -9.04 4.61
CA GLY A 192 -10.24 -9.59 3.68
C GLY A 192 -10.01 -8.74 2.45
N ALA A 193 -9.66 -9.40 1.37
CA ALA A 193 -9.45 -8.77 0.08
C ALA A 193 -10.04 -9.61 -1.07
N ALA A 194 -10.36 -8.94 -2.16
CA ALA A 194 -10.66 -9.53 -3.45
C ALA A 194 -9.45 -9.40 -4.37
N CYS A 195 -8.90 -10.53 -4.79
CA CYS A 195 -7.75 -10.64 -5.67
C CYS A 195 -8.24 -10.95 -7.09
N LEU A 196 -7.97 -10.05 -8.01
CA LEU A 196 -8.39 -10.17 -9.41
C LEU A 196 -7.17 -10.18 -10.33
N GLU A 197 -7.00 -11.26 -11.08
CA GLU A 197 -5.95 -11.45 -12.07
C GLU A 197 -6.58 -11.90 -13.40
N GLY A 198 -6.65 -10.99 -14.37
CA GLY A 198 -7.44 -11.23 -15.59
C GLY A 198 -8.91 -11.49 -15.25
N GLU A 199 -9.44 -12.66 -15.61
CA GLU A 199 -10.81 -13.07 -15.27
C GLU A 199 -10.92 -13.86 -13.96
N LYS A 200 -9.79 -14.22 -13.34
CA LYS A 200 -9.77 -15.02 -12.12
C LYS A 200 -9.96 -14.12 -10.90
N LEU A 201 -11.07 -14.28 -10.22
CA LEU A 201 -11.40 -13.58 -8.97
C LEU A 201 -11.34 -14.57 -7.81
N GLU A 202 -10.51 -14.28 -6.83
CA GLU A 202 -10.40 -15.02 -5.59
C GLU A 202 -10.58 -14.09 -4.38
N TYR A 203 -11.30 -14.58 -3.36
CA TYR A 203 -11.46 -13.87 -2.12
C TYR A 203 -10.61 -14.51 -1.03
N ILE A 204 -9.97 -13.68 -0.22
CA ILE A 204 -9.27 -14.14 0.97
C ILE A 204 -9.85 -13.43 2.18
N PHE A 205 -10.06 -14.15 3.29
CA PHE A 205 -10.60 -13.60 4.51
C PHE A 205 -9.79 -14.05 5.73
N THR A 206 -9.76 -13.17 6.72
CA THR A 206 -9.23 -13.44 8.07
C THR A 206 -10.26 -13.01 9.11
N PRO A 207 -10.24 -13.57 10.33
CA PRO A 207 -11.08 -13.07 11.41
C PRO A 207 -10.84 -11.56 11.62
N ARG A 208 -11.93 -10.80 11.70
CA ARG A 208 -11.88 -9.37 11.94
C ARG A 208 -11.48 -9.10 13.40
N VAL A 209 -10.44 -8.30 13.58
CA VAL A 209 -10.10 -7.73 14.89
C VAL A 209 -10.83 -6.39 15.01
N ASP A 210 -11.66 -6.24 16.03
CA ASP A 210 -12.43 -5.01 16.28
C ASP A 210 -11.50 -3.92 16.86
N ALA A 211 -10.67 -3.37 16.00
CA ALA A 211 -9.79 -2.23 16.24
C ALA A 211 -9.35 -1.64 14.89
N ALA A 212 -9.10 -0.33 14.86
CA ALA A 212 -8.60 0.39 13.69
C ALA A 212 -7.33 1.14 14.06
N TYR A 213 -6.31 1.02 13.21
CA TYR A 213 -5.03 1.69 13.39
C TYR A 213 -4.54 2.26 12.06
N HIS A 214 -3.83 3.36 12.12
CA HIS A 214 -3.15 3.93 10.96
C HIS A 214 -2.00 3.00 10.49
N GLY A 215 -1.63 3.08 9.20
CA GLY A 215 -0.51 2.34 8.62
C GLY A 215 -0.74 0.85 8.36
N THR A 216 -1.96 0.34 8.60
CA THR A 216 -2.30 -1.07 8.29
C THR A 216 -2.30 -1.36 6.80
N GLY A 217 -2.62 -0.38 5.95
CA GLY A 217 -2.46 -0.44 4.49
C GLY A 217 -1.00 -0.65 4.09
N ASP A 218 -0.09 0.16 4.66
CA ASP A 218 1.35 0.03 4.41
C ASP A 218 1.89 -1.34 4.84
N VAL A 219 1.45 -1.85 6.02
CA VAL A 219 1.81 -3.20 6.48
C VAL A 219 1.33 -4.27 5.49
N PHE A 220 0.09 -4.14 5.03
CA PHE A 220 -0.52 -5.07 4.08
C PHE A 220 0.22 -5.06 2.75
N THR A 221 0.37 -3.89 2.11
CA THR A 221 0.98 -3.78 0.78
C THR A 221 2.47 -4.09 0.79
N SER A 222 3.22 -3.70 1.84
CA SER A 222 4.63 -4.10 2.00
C SER A 222 4.77 -5.62 2.09
N THR A 223 3.89 -6.29 2.83
CA THR A 223 3.90 -7.75 2.97
C THR A 223 3.48 -8.44 1.67
N LEU A 224 2.46 -7.93 0.99
CA LEU A 224 2.05 -8.40 -0.35
C LEU A 224 3.22 -8.34 -1.33
N THR A 225 3.93 -7.21 -1.36
CA THR A 225 5.11 -7.00 -2.19
C THR A 225 6.18 -8.07 -1.93
N CYS A 226 6.45 -8.40 -0.66
CA CYS A 226 7.36 -9.48 -0.31
C CYS A 226 6.91 -10.82 -0.88
N GLY A 227 5.65 -11.20 -0.69
CA GLY A 227 5.10 -12.47 -1.20
C GLY A 227 5.23 -12.58 -2.71
N VAL A 228 4.84 -11.54 -3.44
CA VAL A 228 4.92 -11.48 -4.92
C VAL A 228 6.37 -11.64 -5.39
N LEU A 229 7.31 -10.91 -4.81
CA LEU A 229 8.73 -10.98 -5.19
C LEU A 229 9.40 -12.31 -4.81
N MET A 230 8.85 -13.02 -3.85
CA MET A 230 9.26 -14.38 -3.48
C MET A 230 8.59 -15.46 -4.36
N GLY A 231 7.80 -15.06 -5.36
CA GLY A 231 7.19 -15.96 -6.33
C GLY A 231 5.89 -16.63 -5.87
N LYS A 232 5.29 -16.15 -4.79
CA LYS A 232 3.96 -16.61 -4.36
C LYS A 232 2.88 -16.03 -5.30
N THR A 233 1.78 -16.74 -5.47
CA THR A 233 0.63 -16.23 -6.24
C THR A 233 0.03 -14.98 -5.57
N LEU A 234 -0.76 -14.22 -6.33
CA LEU A 234 -1.40 -13.02 -5.81
C LEU A 234 -2.31 -13.32 -4.59
N PRO A 235 -3.20 -14.34 -4.63
CA PRO A 235 -4.01 -14.68 -3.46
C PRO A 235 -3.20 -15.19 -2.25
N GLU A 236 -2.13 -15.95 -2.47
CA GLU A 236 -1.23 -16.39 -1.40
C GLU A 236 -0.54 -15.19 -0.75
N SER A 237 -0.02 -14.27 -1.55
CA SER A 237 0.62 -13.03 -1.07
C SER A 237 -0.35 -12.16 -0.28
N ALA A 238 -1.59 -12.00 -0.78
CA ALA A 238 -2.65 -11.26 -0.11
C ALA A 238 -3.09 -11.95 1.21
N LEU A 239 -3.16 -13.28 1.25
CA LEU A 239 -3.50 -14.02 2.47
C LEU A 239 -2.41 -13.87 3.54
N ILE A 240 -1.14 -13.91 3.15
CA ILE A 240 -0.01 -13.67 4.06
C ILE A 240 -0.10 -12.24 4.60
N ALA A 241 -0.32 -11.25 3.73
CA ALA A 241 -0.47 -9.86 4.10
C ALA A 241 -1.65 -9.65 5.08
N ALA A 242 -2.81 -10.25 4.80
CA ALA A 242 -3.98 -10.16 5.67
C ALA A 242 -3.73 -10.80 7.04
N LYS A 243 -3.12 -11.99 7.09
CA LYS A 243 -2.79 -12.68 8.35
C LYS A 243 -1.78 -11.90 9.19
N PHE A 244 -0.73 -11.38 8.55
CA PHE A 244 0.28 -10.59 9.25
C PHE A 244 -0.32 -9.29 9.80
N THR A 245 -1.08 -8.56 8.98
CA THR A 245 -1.75 -7.32 9.40
C THR A 245 -2.72 -7.58 10.55
N ALA A 246 -3.56 -8.64 10.46
CA ALA A 246 -4.47 -9.02 11.54
C ALA A 246 -3.73 -9.38 12.84
N GLY A 247 -2.59 -10.08 12.74
CA GLY A 247 -1.69 -10.38 13.86
C GLY A 247 -1.17 -9.11 14.53
N CYS A 248 -0.67 -8.15 13.73
CA CYS A 248 -0.19 -6.86 14.21
C CYS A 248 -1.30 -6.07 14.94
N ILE A 249 -2.52 -6.02 14.36
CA ILE A 249 -3.67 -5.35 14.98
C ILE A 249 -4.03 -6.02 16.32
N LYS A 250 -4.13 -7.35 16.33
CA LYS A 250 -4.45 -8.12 17.53
C LYS A 250 -3.44 -7.89 18.64
N LEU A 251 -2.16 -8.04 18.33
CA LEU A 251 -1.06 -7.82 19.29
C LEU A 251 -1.09 -6.41 19.87
N THR A 252 -1.29 -5.41 18.99
CA THR A 252 -1.35 -4.01 19.43
C THR A 252 -2.53 -3.77 20.36
N LYS A 253 -3.71 -4.28 20.02
CA LYS A 253 -4.91 -4.17 20.85
C LYS A 253 -4.71 -4.79 22.24
N GLU A 254 -4.05 -5.96 22.31
CA GLU A 254 -3.82 -6.68 23.55
C GLU A 254 -2.73 -6.04 24.43
N GLN A 255 -1.64 -5.54 23.84
CA GLN A 255 -0.49 -5.07 24.59
C GLN A 255 -0.43 -3.54 24.75
N TYR A 256 -0.99 -2.80 23.79
CA TYR A 256 -0.89 -1.34 23.70
C TYR A 256 -2.21 -0.70 23.29
N PRO A 257 -3.31 -0.88 24.07
CA PRO A 257 -4.65 -0.42 23.69
C PRO A 257 -4.74 1.10 23.46
N GLU A 258 -3.85 1.87 24.06
CA GLU A 258 -3.77 3.33 23.90
C GLU A 258 -2.91 3.78 22.71
N MET A 259 -2.27 2.84 21.98
CA MET A 259 -1.43 3.19 20.84
C MET A 259 -2.31 3.73 19.69
N LYS A 260 -2.03 4.96 19.25
CA LYS A 260 -2.78 5.64 18.17
C LYS A 260 -1.96 5.84 16.90
N TYR A 261 -0.65 5.62 16.96
CA TYR A 261 0.30 5.96 15.91
C TYR A 261 0.69 4.77 15.02
N GLY A 262 -0.11 3.73 14.99
CA GLY A 262 0.07 2.56 14.14
C GLY A 262 0.00 1.24 14.90
N VAL A 263 0.44 0.14 14.26
CA VAL A 263 0.45 -1.20 14.83
C VAL A 263 1.86 -1.63 15.24
N ASN A 264 1.98 -2.48 16.25
CA ASN A 264 3.26 -3.05 16.70
C ASN A 264 3.66 -4.21 15.78
N PHE A 265 4.03 -3.90 14.54
CA PHE A 265 4.43 -4.89 13.55
C PHE A 265 5.83 -5.48 13.85
N GLU A 266 6.70 -4.76 14.55
CA GLU A 266 8.07 -5.20 14.87
C GLU A 266 8.04 -6.50 15.69
N ALA A 267 7.14 -6.61 16.65
CA ALA A 267 7.00 -7.80 17.47
C ALA A 267 6.39 -8.99 16.69
N GLU A 268 5.68 -8.71 15.59
CA GLU A 268 5.10 -9.73 14.70
C GLU A 268 6.05 -10.16 13.55
N ILE A 269 7.21 -9.52 13.36
CA ILE A 269 8.19 -9.90 12.32
C ILE A 269 8.53 -11.41 12.35
N PRO A 270 8.75 -12.07 13.49
CA PRO A 270 8.97 -13.52 13.48
C PRO A 270 7.82 -14.33 12.89
N ASN A 271 6.57 -13.87 13.06
CA ASN A 271 5.41 -14.49 12.43
C ASN A 271 5.36 -14.23 10.93
N LEU A 272 5.72 -13.01 10.47
CA LEU A 272 5.88 -12.72 9.05
C LEU A 272 6.85 -13.68 8.37
N LEU A 273 8.03 -13.90 8.99
CA LEU A 273 9.05 -14.79 8.42
C LEU A 273 8.56 -16.24 8.31
N LYS A 274 7.76 -16.71 9.26
CA LYS A 274 7.10 -18.03 9.19
C LYS A 274 6.05 -18.07 8.08
N LEU A 275 5.20 -17.04 7.96
CA LEU A 275 4.19 -16.96 6.90
C LEU A 275 4.82 -16.92 5.50
N LEU A 276 5.98 -16.29 5.36
CA LEU A 276 6.77 -16.25 4.13
C LEU A 276 7.63 -17.51 3.92
N GLU A 277 7.66 -18.46 4.89
CA GLU A 277 8.48 -19.70 4.85
C GLU A 277 9.98 -19.43 4.78
N ILE A 278 10.44 -18.36 5.45
CA ILE A 278 11.86 -18.00 5.55
C ILE A 278 12.54 -18.73 6.72
N ILE A 279 11.79 -18.96 7.81
CA ILE A 279 12.23 -19.68 9.02
C ILE A 279 11.22 -20.74 9.45
#